data_5217ed83034ea31b1b8fc42517caa28a
#
_entry.id   5217ed83034ea31b1b8fc42517caa28a
#
_cell.length_a   1.000
_cell.length_b   1.000
_cell.length_c   1.000
_cell.angle_alpha   90.00
_cell.angle_beta   90.00
_cell.angle_gamma   90.00
#
_symmetry.space_group_name_H-M   'P 1'
#
loop_
_entity.id
_entity.type
_entity.pdbx_description
1 polymer ?
#
loop_
_entity_poly.entity_id
_entity_poly.type
_entity_poly.pdbx_seq_one_letter_code
_entity_poly.pdbx_strand_id
1 'polypeptide(L)'
;MYTHFLKRVIGFFGALVALILLSPLFIFVTLWLHFANKGAGAFFYQTRIGKGENPFRIIKFKSMTDERDDNGELLPDAQRLTKAGKFVRSTSIDELPQLINILKGDMAFIGPRPLPPSYLPYYSNEEAHRHDVRPGISGWAQVNGRKNITWQHKLECDVYYVQHLTMWLDIKIFFMTVMNVFKREGVGVESSGVVSLYDTRGVQRPQYLQK
;
A
#
# COMPACT_ATOMS: atom_id res chain seq x y z
N MET A 1 -18.29 10.88 -15.91
CA MET A 1 -17.11 11.24 -16.72
C MET A 1 -15.81 11.17 -15.90
N TYR A 2 -15.75 11.79 -14.70
CA TYR A 2 -14.55 11.79 -13.86
C TYR A 2 -14.04 10.37 -13.52
N THR A 3 -14.88 9.52 -12.96
CA THR A 3 -14.57 8.18 -12.46
C THR A 3 -14.04 7.22 -13.53
N HIS A 4 -14.57 7.32 -14.74
CA HIS A 4 -14.25 6.37 -15.82
C HIS A 4 -13.05 6.77 -16.68
N PHE A 5 -12.86 8.08 -16.90
CA PHE A 5 -11.85 8.55 -17.85
C PHE A 5 -10.88 9.57 -17.24
N LEU A 6 -11.36 10.72 -16.75
CA LEU A 6 -10.48 11.80 -16.30
C LEU A 6 -9.53 11.38 -15.17
N LYS A 7 -10.04 10.63 -14.21
CA LYS A 7 -9.21 10.12 -13.09
C LYS A 7 -8.04 9.27 -13.61
N ARG A 8 -8.24 8.48 -14.67
CA ARG A 8 -7.17 7.65 -15.27
C ARG A 8 -6.15 8.52 -16.01
N VAL A 9 -6.61 9.50 -16.78
CA VAL A 9 -5.74 10.41 -17.54
C VAL A 9 -4.91 11.27 -16.58
N ILE A 10 -5.54 11.90 -15.59
CA ILE A 10 -4.84 12.69 -14.56
C ILE A 10 -3.84 11.80 -13.79
N GLY A 11 -4.24 10.59 -13.44
CA GLY A 11 -3.37 9.63 -12.76
C GLY A 11 -2.14 9.27 -13.58
N PHE A 12 -2.31 8.98 -14.87
CA PHE A 12 -1.21 8.63 -15.77
C PHE A 12 -0.21 9.78 -15.91
N PHE A 13 -0.67 10.96 -16.31
CA PHE A 13 0.22 12.11 -16.51
C PHE A 13 0.82 12.61 -15.20
N GLY A 14 0.06 12.61 -14.11
CA GLY A 14 0.58 12.93 -12.79
C GLY A 14 1.68 11.96 -12.32
N ALA A 15 1.50 10.66 -12.53
CA ALA A 15 2.52 9.67 -12.19
C ALA A 15 3.75 9.78 -13.09
N LEU A 16 3.57 10.08 -14.39
CA LEU A 16 4.69 10.28 -15.32
C LEU A 16 5.53 11.49 -14.90
N VAL A 17 4.89 12.63 -14.65
CA VAL A 17 5.57 13.85 -14.19
C VAL A 17 6.26 13.60 -12.85
N ALA A 18 5.58 12.96 -11.89
CA ALA A 18 6.17 12.63 -10.60
C ALA A 18 7.40 11.74 -10.73
N LEU A 19 7.36 10.71 -11.58
CA LEU A 19 8.52 9.83 -11.82
C LEU A 19 9.70 10.58 -12.47
N ILE A 20 9.43 11.49 -13.42
CA ILE A 20 10.49 12.29 -14.03
C ILE A 20 11.14 13.21 -12.99
N LEU A 21 10.33 13.94 -12.21
CA LEU A 21 10.82 14.87 -11.19
C LEU A 21 11.54 14.16 -10.05
N LEU A 22 11.06 13.00 -9.64
CA LEU A 22 11.63 12.21 -8.53
C LEU A 22 12.67 11.19 -9.01
N SER A 23 13.01 11.15 -10.31
CA SER A 23 13.97 10.17 -10.84
C SER A 23 15.36 10.24 -10.17
N PRO A 24 15.95 11.40 -9.81
CA PRO A 24 17.22 11.41 -9.09
C PRO A 24 17.11 10.74 -7.71
N LEU A 25 16.03 11.02 -6.98
CA LEU A 25 15.75 10.39 -5.68
C LEU A 25 15.50 8.88 -5.85
N PHE A 26 14.76 8.50 -6.87
CA PHE A 26 14.44 7.09 -7.16
C PHE A 26 15.73 6.28 -7.43
N ILE A 27 16.64 6.82 -8.25
CA ILE A 27 17.92 6.19 -8.56
C ILE A 27 18.79 6.11 -7.30
N PHE A 28 18.90 7.21 -6.53
CA PHE A 28 19.66 7.24 -5.29
C PHE A 28 19.17 6.20 -4.29
N VAL A 29 17.85 6.13 -4.04
CA VAL A 29 17.28 5.17 -3.10
C VAL A 29 17.46 3.73 -3.59
N THR A 30 17.33 3.49 -4.90
CA THR A 30 17.59 2.18 -5.50
C THR A 30 19.00 1.70 -5.21
N LEU A 31 20.00 2.53 -5.50
CA LEU A 31 21.40 2.21 -5.26
C LEU A 31 21.68 2.03 -3.76
N TRP A 32 21.19 2.95 -2.93
CA TRP A 32 21.37 2.87 -1.48
C TRP A 32 20.80 1.58 -0.88
N LEU A 33 19.58 1.21 -1.23
CA LEU A 33 18.95 -0.02 -0.72
C LEU A 33 19.57 -1.29 -1.31
N HIS A 34 20.06 -1.24 -2.55
CA HIS A 34 20.79 -2.37 -3.13
C HIS A 34 21.97 -2.79 -2.23
N PHE A 35 22.76 -1.83 -1.74
CA PHE A 35 23.87 -2.10 -0.84
C PHE A 35 23.43 -2.35 0.61
N ALA A 36 22.45 -1.57 1.12
CA ALA A 36 22.01 -1.67 2.51
C ALA A 36 21.28 -2.98 2.84
N ASN A 37 20.67 -3.62 1.85
CA ASN A 37 19.90 -4.87 2.03
C ASN A 37 20.75 -6.15 1.87
N LYS A 38 22.07 -6.04 1.90
CA LYS A 38 22.99 -7.20 1.88
C LYS A 38 22.70 -8.20 0.73
N GLY A 39 22.47 -7.69 -0.48
CA GLY A 39 22.20 -8.51 -1.66
C GLY A 39 20.74 -8.91 -1.87
N ALA A 40 19.83 -8.58 -0.96
CA ALA A 40 18.39 -8.87 -1.14
C ALA A 40 17.72 -7.99 -2.22
N GLY A 41 18.47 -7.04 -2.82
CA GLY A 41 17.97 -6.14 -3.84
C GLY A 41 17.23 -4.92 -3.29
N ALA A 42 16.80 -4.02 -4.20
CA ALA A 42 16.17 -2.75 -3.85
C ALA A 42 14.64 -2.78 -3.95
N PHE A 43 14.06 -3.76 -4.63
CA PHE A 43 12.63 -3.83 -4.90
C PHE A 43 11.97 -5.02 -4.23
N PHE A 44 10.73 -4.79 -3.78
CA PHE A 44 9.84 -5.79 -3.22
C PHE A 44 8.57 -5.85 -4.06
N TYR A 45 8.12 -7.06 -4.34
CA TYR A 45 6.93 -7.36 -5.12
C TYR A 45 5.98 -8.22 -4.32
N GLN A 46 4.70 -7.86 -4.31
CA GLN A 46 3.67 -8.65 -3.63
C GLN A 46 2.38 -8.64 -4.45
N THR A 47 1.71 -9.78 -4.54
CA THR A 47 0.39 -9.85 -5.15
C THR A 47 -0.64 -9.17 -4.26
N ARG A 48 -1.44 -8.33 -4.87
CA ARG A 48 -2.54 -7.59 -4.24
C ARG A 48 -3.75 -7.65 -5.14
N ILE A 49 -4.92 -7.37 -4.58
CA ILE A 49 -6.18 -7.32 -5.31
C ILE A 49 -6.45 -5.89 -5.78
N GLY A 50 -6.74 -5.76 -7.06
CA GLY A 50 -7.07 -4.53 -7.76
C GLY A 50 -8.55 -4.40 -8.10
N LYS A 51 -8.84 -3.58 -9.12
CA LYS A 51 -10.20 -3.37 -9.61
C LYS A 51 -10.81 -4.66 -10.16
N GLY A 52 -12.08 -4.92 -9.83
CA GLY A 52 -12.81 -6.11 -10.23
C GLY A 52 -12.20 -7.41 -9.71
N GLU A 53 -11.57 -7.33 -8.52
CA GLU A 53 -10.88 -8.45 -7.86
C GLU A 53 -9.70 -9.04 -8.64
N ASN A 54 -9.26 -8.36 -9.71
CA ASN A 54 -8.12 -8.83 -10.51
C ASN A 54 -6.82 -8.67 -9.73
N PRO A 55 -6.00 -9.74 -9.62
CA PRO A 55 -4.73 -9.65 -8.94
C PRO A 55 -3.71 -8.85 -9.77
N PHE A 56 -2.88 -8.06 -9.08
CA PHE A 56 -1.74 -7.37 -9.68
C PHE A 56 -0.53 -7.41 -8.73
N ARG A 57 0.66 -7.10 -9.25
CA ARG A 57 1.89 -7.04 -8.45
C ARG A 57 2.18 -5.61 -8.06
N ILE A 58 2.00 -5.29 -6.77
CA ILE A 58 2.43 -4.00 -6.22
C ILE A 58 3.97 -3.95 -6.17
N ILE A 59 4.53 -2.79 -6.47
CA ILE A 59 5.98 -2.54 -6.47
C ILE A 59 6.30 -1.58 -5.34
N LYS A 60 7.25 -1.95 -4.48
CA LYS A 60 7.76 -1.10 -3.39
C LYS A 60 9.27 -1.15 -3.32
N PHE A 61 9.88 -0.18 -2.66
CA PHE A 61 11.26 -0.35 -2.24
C PHE A 61 11.33 -1.38 -1.10
N LYS A 62 12.33 -2.26 -1.20
CA LYS A 62 12.57 -3.32 -0.22
C LYS A 62 13.31 -2.75 0.99
N SER A 63 12.71 -2.88 2.15
CA SER A 63 13.22 -2.32 3.40
C SER A 63 13.85 -3.34 4.34
N MET A 64 13.90 -4.61 3.92
CA MET A 64 14.32 -5.74 4.72
C MET A 64 15.31 -6.60 3.95
N THR A 65 16.18 -7.31 4.67
CA THR A 65 17.05 -8.37 4.13
C THR A 65 16.25 -9.63 3.86
N ASP A 66 16.86 -10.61 3.17
CA ASP A 66 16.33 -11.98 3.01
C ASP A 66 17.07 -12.98 3.91
N GLU A 67 17.60 -12.50 5.05
CA GLU A 67 18.30 -13.34 6.02
C GLU A 67 17.36 -14.42 6.57
N ARG A 68 17.94 -15.64 6.70
CA ARG A 68 17.22 -16.84 7.12
C ARG A 68 17.88 -17.43 8.36
N ASP A 69 17.11 -18.22 9.09
CA ASP A 69 17.63 -19.05 10.17
C ASP A 69 18.27 -20.34 9.66
N ASP A 70 18.76 -21.17 10.60
CA ASP A 70 19.42 -22.46 10.31
C ASP A 70 18.46 -23.47 9.64
N ASN A 71 17.16 -23.28 9.73
CA ASN A 71 16.13 -24.11 9.10
C ASN A 71 15.76 -23.62 7.68
N GLY A 72 16.37 -22.50 7.22
CA GLY A 72 16.08 -21.90 5.93
C GLY A 72 14.80 -21.04 5.90
N GLU A 73 14.15 -20.79 7.05
CA GLU A 73 13.01 -19.90 7.17
C GLU A 73 13.48 -18.45 7.34
N LEU A 74 12.68 -17.48 6.83
CA LEU A 74 13.05 -16.07 6.97
C LEU A 74 13.05 -15.65 8.44
N LEU A 75 14.11 -14.95 8.86
CA LEU A 75 14.15 -14.36 10.19
C LEU A 75 12.95 -13.43 10.43
N PRO A 76 12.55 -13.21 11.69
CA PRO A 76 11.48 -12.27 12.04
C PRO A 76 11.71 -10.88 11.44
N ASP A 77 10.65 -10.20 11.04
CA ASP A 77 10.69 -8.90 10.37
C ASP A 77 11.53 -7.85 11.12
N ALA A 78 11.47 -7.86 12.45
CA ALA A 78 12.25 -6.95 13.29
C ALA A 78 13.78 -7.13 13.14
N GLN A 79 14.23 -8.33 12.84
CA GLN A 79 15.66 -8.64 12.64
C GLN A 79 16.12 -8.34 11.21
N ARG A 80 15.21 -8.50 10.22
CA ARG A 80 15.49 -8.22 8.80
C ARG A 80 15.40 -6.75 8.43
N LEU A 81 14.70 -5.94 9.22
CA LEU A 81 14.48 -4.53 8.94
C LEU A 81 15.78 -3.73 9.09
N THR A 82 16.33 -3.24 7.98
CA THR A 82 17.56 -2.46 7.97
C THR A 82 17.34 -1.02 8.46
N LYS A 83 18.41 -0.32 8.88
CA LYS A 83 18.34 1.12 9.23
C LYS A 83 17.84 1.96 8.04
N ALA A 84 18.34 1.67 6.83
CA ALA A 84 17.86 2.30 5.60
C ALA A 84 16.39 1.98 5.34
N GLY A 85 15.98 0.72 5.52
CA GLY A 85 14.60 0.28 5.42
C GLY A 85 13.66 0.98 6.40
N LYS A 86 14.11 1.18 7.64
CA LYS A 86 13.35 1.95 8.64
C LYS A 86 13.16 3.40 8.21
N PHE A 87 14.19 4.03 7.65
CA PHE A 87 14.11 5.40 7.13
C PHE A 87 13.12 5.50 5.96
N VAL A 88 13.24 4.67 4.92
CA VAL A 88 12.36 4.76 3.75
C VAL A 88 10.90 4.46 4.09
N ARG A 89 10.63 3.57 5.06
CA ARG A 89 9.27 3.35 5.59
C ARG A 89 8.76 4.54 6.38
N SER A 90 9.61 5.15 7.22
CA SER A 90 9.19 6.29 8.05
C SER A 90 8.88 7.54 7.24
N THR A 91 9.42 7.64 6.03
CA THR A 91 9.20 8.74 5.09
C THR A 91 8.20 8.40 3.99
N SER A 92 7.64 7.17 3.97
CA SER A 92 6.80 6.63 2.89
C SER A 92 7.47 6.61 1.51
N ILE A 93 8.79 6.78 1.45
CA ILE A 93 9.58 6.67 0.21
C ILE A 93 9.48 5.26 -0.37
N ASP A 94 9.29 4.25 0.49
CA ASP A 94 9.10 2.86 0.05
C ASP A 94 7.91 2.68 -0.91
N GLU A 95 6.96 3.59 -0.93
CA GLU A 95 5.79 3.52 -1.81
C GLU A 95 5.98 4.23 -3.18
N LEU A 96 7.09 4.97 -3.39
CA LEU A 96 7.36 5.64 -4.66
C LEU A 96 7.30 4.72 -5.90
N PRO A 97 7.80 3.46 -5.86
CA PRO A 97 7.69 2.58 -7.02
C PRO A 97 6.24 2.24 -7.43
N GLN A 98 5.25 2.48 -6.58
CA GLN A 98 3.84 2.31 -6.96
C GLN A 98 3.38 3.31 -8.03
N LEU A 99 4.12 4.40 -8.28
CA LEU A 99 3.90 5.27 -9.43
C LEU A 99 3.95 4.48 -10.76
N ILE A 100 4.79 3.44 -10.83
CA ILE A 100 4.84 2.53 -11.98
C ILE A 100 3.53 1.74 -12.10
N ASN A 101 2.94 1.31 -10.98
CA ASN A 101 1.63 0.65 -11.00
C ASN A 101 0.51 1.61 -11.48
N ILE A 102 0.61 2.90 -11.15
CA ILE A 102 -0.33 3.90 -11.68
C ILE A 102 -0.16 4.03 -13.19
N LEU A 103 1.06 4.11 -13.72
CA LEU A 103 1.32 4.16 -15.16
C LEU A 103 0.77 2.93 -15.89
N LYS A 104 0.97 1.74 -15.33
CA LYS A 104 0.42 0.49 -15.87
C LYS A 104 -1.12 0.45 -15.85
N GLY A 105 -1.75 1.17 -14.92
CA GLY A 105 -3.20 1.18 -14.76
C GLY A 105 -3.73 0.25 -13.69
N ASP A 106 -2.85 -0.39 -12.93
CA ASP A 106 -3.21 -1.26 -11.81
C ASP A 106 -3.76 -0.43 -10.64
N MET A 107 -3.23 0.79 -10.44
CA MET A 107 -3.52 1.67 -9.32
C MET A 107 -3.92 3.08 -9.76
N ALA A 108 -4.39 3.86 -8.80
CA ALA A 108 -4.58 5.32 -8.86
C ALA A 108 -3.81 6.00 -7.70
N PHE A 109 -3.70 7.33 -7.72
CA PHE A 109 -3.18 8.05 -6.55
C PHE A 109 -4.08 7.86 -5.33
N ILE A 110 -5.40 8.00 -5.55
CA ILE A 110 -6.42 7.91 -4.50
C ILE A 110 -7.35 6.72 -4.79
N GLY A 111 -7.58 5.90 -3.76
CA GLY A 111 -8.45 4.73 -3.81
C GLY A 111 -8.31 3.86 -2.56
N PRO A 112 -9.12 2.82 -2.40
CA PRO A 112 -8.95 1.84 -1.34
C PRO A 112 -7.55 1.22 -1.34
N ARG A 113 -6.95 1.01 -0.16
CA ARG A 113 -5.62 0.40 -0.06
C ARG A 113 -5.66 -1.05 -0.57
N PRO A 114 -4.78 -1.47 -1.48
CA PRO A 114 -4.81 -2.83 -2.00
C PRO A 114 -4.42 -3.85 -0.93
N LEU A 115 -5.25 -4.84 -0.69
CA LEU A 115 -5.07 -5.87 0.32
C LEU A 115 -4.66 -7.21 -0.32
N PRO A 116 -4.09 -8.16 0.46
CA PRO A 116 -3.71 -9.47 -0.03
C PRO A 116 -4.90 -10.28 -0.57
N PRO A 117 -4.68 -11.18 -1.55
CA PRO A 117 -5.72 -12.08 -2.07
C PRO A 117 -6.38 -12.93 -0.98
N SER A 118 -5.63 -13.27 0.04
CA SER A 118 -6.11 -14.07 1.17
C SER A 118 -7.27 -13.43 1.95
N TYR A 119 -7.56 -12.14 1.75
CA TYR A 119 -8.68 -11.46 2.41
C TYR A 119 -9.99 -11.55 1.63
N LEU A 120 -9.96 -11.90 0.33
CA LEU A 120 -11.16 -11.98 -0.51
C LEU A 120 -12.30 -12.80 0.09
N PRO A 121 -12.08 -14.01 0.65
CA PRO A 121 -13.16 -14.83 1.19
C PRO A 121 -13.85 -14.24 2.42
N TYR A 122 -13.30 -13.19 3.02
CA TYR A 122 -13.76 -12.63 4.28
C TYR A 122 -14.51 -11.29 4.13
N TYR A 123 -14.65 -10.78 2.91
CA TYR A 123 -15.48 -9.60 2.66
C TYR A 123 -16.96 -9.96 2.62
N SER A 124 -17.78 -9.10 3.18
CA SER A 124 -19.22 -9.12 2.88
C SER A 124 -19.47 -8.63 1.44
N ASN A 125 -20.68 -8.87 0.93
CA ASN A 125 -21.07 -8.37 -0.40
C ASN A 125 -20.92 -6.85 -0.50
N GLU A 126 -21.21 -6.12 0.56
CA GLU A 126 -21.06 -4.67 0.61
C GLU A 126 -19.58 -4.25 0.60
N GLU A 127 -18.76 -4.89 1.39
CA GLU A 127 -17.31 -4.62 1.47
C GLU A 127 -16.57 -4.95 0.18
N ALA A 128 -17.06 -5.92 -0.59
CA ALA A 128 -16.50 -6.29 -1.91
C ALA A 128 -16.57 -5.13 -2.91
N HIS A 129 -17.51 -4.18 -2.76
CA HIS A 129 -17.60 -2.97 -3.60
C HIS A 129 -16.34 -2.09 -3.54
N ARG A 130 -15.47 -2.28 -2.55
CA ARG A 130 -14.15 -1.62 -2.53
C ARG A 130 -13.30 -1.92 -3.77
N HIS A 131 -13.61 -3.00 -4.47
CA HIS A 131 -12.95 -3.42 -5.70
C HIS A 131 -13.58 -2.87 -6.99
N ASP A 132 -14.67 -2.10 -6.91
CA ASP A 132 -15.30 -1.48 -8.09
C ASP A 132 -14.43 -0.39 -8.72
N VAL A 133 -13.46 0.12 -7.94
CA VAL A 133 -12.50 1.14 -8.37
C VAL A 133 -11.05 0.64 -8.28
N ARG A 134 -10.12 1.34 -8.94
CA ARG A 134 -8.70 1.05 -8.77
C ARG A 134 -8.24 1.36 -7.35
N PRO A 135 -7.41 0.50 -6.75
CA PRO A 135 -6.79 0.79 -5.46
C PRO A 135 -5.87 2.02 -5.57
N GLY A 136 -5.64 2.67 -4.42
CA GLY A 136 -4.83 3.88 -4.34
C GLY A 136 -3.54 3.72 -3.52
N ILE A 137 -2.58 4.63 -3.75
CA ILE A 137 -1.44 4.84 -2.84
C ILE A 137 -1.97 5.43 -1.53
N SER A 138 -2.87 6.41 -1.63
CA SER A 138 -3.64 6.94 -0.50
C SER A 138 -5.14 6.73 -0.71
N GLY A 139 -5.92 6.90 0.36
CA GLY A 139 -7.37 6.70 0.31
C GLY A 139 -8.07 7.20 1.58
N TRP A 140 -9.40 7.17 1.56
CA TRP A 140 -10.22 7.71 2.63
C TRP A 140 -9.95 7.05 3.99
N ALA A 141 -9.78 5.73 4.03
CA ALA A 141 -9.42 5.01 5.24
C ALA A 141 -8.03 5.42 5.77
N GLN A 142 -7.05 5.64 4.87
CA GLN A 142 -5.70 6.02 5.29
C GLN A 142 -5.63 7.43 5.90
N VAL A 143 -6.44 8.37 5.43
CA VAL A 143 -6.41 9.75 5.94
C VAL A 143 -7.28 9.97 7.17
N ASN A 144 -8.29 9.11 7.41
CA ASN A 144 -9.23 9.24 8.54
C ASN A 144 -8.89 8.37 9.77
N GLY A 145 -7.74 7.70 9.82
CA GLY A 145 -7.42 6.94 11.03
C GLY A 145 -6.24 5.99 10.95
N ARG A 146 -5.63 5.86 9.78
CA ARG A 146 -4.40 5.06 9.54
C ARG A 146 -4.35 3.73 10.31
N LYS A 147 -3.70 3.73 11.51
CA LYS A 147 -3.42 2.52 12.30
C LYS A 147 -4.41 2.28 13.44
N ASN A 148 -5.15 3.31 13.85
CA ASN A 148 -5.94 3.28 15.07
C ASN A 148 -7.42 2.94 14.83
N ILE A 149 -7.81 2.61 13.60
CA ILE A 149 -9.18 2.22 13.27
C ILE A 149 -9.31 0.71 13.10
N THR A 150 -10.45 0.19 13.50
CA THR A 150 -10.80 -1.22 13.35
C THR A 150 -10.85 -1.62 11.87
N TRP A 151 -10.73 -2.92 11.58
CA TRP A 151 -10.91 -3.42 10.22
C TRP A 151 -12.30 -3.09 9.66
N GLN A 152 -13.33 -3.21 10.48
CA GLN A 152 -14.69 -2.85 10.11
C GLN A 152 -14.73 -1.39 9.61
N HIS A 153 -14.22 -0.45 10.39
CA HIS A 153 -14.22 0.96 10.01
C HIS A 153 -13.35 1.27 8.78
N LYS A 154 -12.23 0.54 8.59
CA LYS A 154 -11.43 0.65 7.35
C LYS A 154 -12.24 0.28 6.11
N LEU A 155 -12.97 -0.83 6.17
CA LEU A 155 -13.77 -1.32 5.06
C LEU A 155 -14.98 -0.41 4.79
N GLU A 156 -15.64 0.09 5.84
CA GLU A 156 -16.69 1.12 5.74
C GLU A 156 -16.17 2.41 5.05
N CYS A 157 -14.98 2.87 5.43
CA CYS A 157 -14.35 4.01 4.76
C CYS A 157 -14.05 3.74 3.28
N ASP A 158 -13.63 2.51 2.94
CA ASP A 158 -13.37 2.13 1.55
C ASP A 158 -14.67 2.11 0.73
N VAL A 159 -15.75 1.54 1.27
CA VAL A 159 -17.09 1.51 0.63
C VAL A 159 -17.62 2.94 0.48
N TYR A 160 -17.55 3.75 1.55
CA TYR A 160 -17.94 5.16 1.50
C TYR A 160 -17.22 5.90 0.36
N TYR A 161 -15.91 5.70 0.22
CA TYR A 161 -15.14 6.32 -0.85
C TYR A 161 -15.66 5.93 -2.24
N VAL A 162 -15.97 4.65 -2.46
CA VAL A 162 -16.48 4.16 -3.75
C VAL A 162 -17.83 4.79 -4.08
N GLN A 163 -18.73 4.86 -3.11
CA GLN A 163 -20.07 5.41 -3.27
C GLN A 163 -20.08 6.93 -3.50
N HIS A 164 -19.11 7.66 -2.92
CA HIS A 164 -19.02 9.11 -2.99
C HIS A 164 -17.85 9.62 -3.85
N LEU A 165 -17.33 8.79 -4.75
CA LEU A 165 -16.16 9.11 -5.55
C LEU A 165 -16.43 10.31 -6.46
N THR A 166 -15.78 11.44 -6.17
CA THR A 166 -15.77 12.68 -6.94
C THR A 166 -14.36 13.25 -7.05
N MET A 167 -14.14 14.15 -7.97
CA MET A 167 -12.87 14.86 -8.08
C MET A 167 -12.54 15.65 -6.80
N TRP A 168 -13.54 16.27 -6.18
CA TRP A 168 -13.37 17.03 -4.94
C TRP A 168 -12.97 16.15 -3.77
N LEU A 169 -13.53 14.94 -3.67
CA LEU A 169 -13.12 13.98 -2.63
C LEU A 169 -11.67 13.53 -2.83
N ASP A 170 -11.25 13.28 -4.07
CA ASP A 170 -9.86 12.94 -4.38
C ASP A 170 -8.91 14.08 -4.02
N ILE A 171 -9.23 15.32 -4.36
CA ILE A 171 -8.47 16.52 -4.00
C ILE A 171 -8.37 16.65 -2.46
N LYS A 172 -9.49 16.50 -1.75
CA LYS A 172 -9.53 16.54 -0.29
C LYS A 172 -8.58 15.50 0.32
N ILE A 173 -8.67 14.24 -0.14
CA ILE A 173 -7.81 13.15 0.33
C ILE A 173 -6.34 13.45 0.03
N PHE A 174 -6.03 14.00 -1.15
CA PHE A 174 -4.67 14.38 -1.51
C PHE A 174 -4.09 15.38 -0.50
N PHE A 175 -4.78 16.47 -0.21
CA PHE A 175 -4.31 17.46 0.76
C PHE A 175 -4.19 16.90 2.18
N MET A 176 -5.16 16.08 2.60
CA MET A 176 -5.08 15.40 3.91
C MET A 176 -3.88 14.46 3.96
N THR A 177 -3.55 13.77 2.88
CA THR A 177 -2.36 12.89 2.78
C THR A 177 -1.09 13.71 2.95
N VAL A 178 -0.96 14.82 2.21
CA VAL A 178 0.20 15.71 2.31
C VAL A 178 0.36 16.23 3.73
N MET A 179 -0.72 16.72 4.36
CA MET A 179 -0.69 17.20 5.76
C MET A 179 -0.26 16.08 6.73
N ASN A 180 -0.78 14.87 6.57
CA ASN A 180 -0.46 13.73 7.43
C ASN A 180 1.01 13.28 7.27
N VAL A 181 1.58 13.38 6.08
CA VAL A 181 3.01 13.11 5.84
C VAL A 181 3.88 14.15 6.57
N PHE A 182 3.53 15.45 6.47
CA PHE A 182 4.26 16.51 7.16
C PHE A 182 4.19 16.40 8.67
N LYS A 183 3.03 16.05 9.23
CA LYS A 183 2.86 15.84 10.68
C LYS A 183 3.53 14.57 11.19
N ARG A 184 4.04 13.70 10.29
CA ARG A 184 4.57 12.36 10.62
C ARG A 184 3.60 11.52 11.45
N GLU A 185 2.32 11.81 11.41
CA GLU A 185 1.28 11.07 12.12
C GLU A 185 1.12 9.67 11.50
N GLY A 186 1.19 8.64 12.33
CA GLY A 186 0.95 7.25 11.93
C GLY A 186 2.07 6.61 11.09
N VAL A 187 3.26 7.21 11.02
CA VAL A 187 4.45 6.59 10.42
C VAL A 187 5.18 5.79 11.49
N GLY A 188 5.02 4.49 11.47
CA GLY A 188 5.72 3.57 12.34
C GLY A 188 5.71 2.17 11.74
N VAL A 189 6.68 1.35 12.09
CA VAL A 189 6.66 -0.10 11.82
C VAL A 189 5.35 -0.62 12.40
N GLU A 190 4.57 -1.35 11.62
CA GLU A 190 3.44 -2.10 12.17
C GLU A 190 4.00 -2.93 13.33
N SER A 191 3.67 -2.54 14.55
CA SER A 191 4.02 -3.32 15.73
C SER A 191 3.36 -4.69 15.57
N SER A 192 4.04 -5.72 16.00
CA SER A 192 3.59 -7.11 16.11
C SER A 192 2.34 -7.23 17.00
N GLY A 193 1.22 -6.69 16.57
CA GLY A 193 -0.04 -6.60 17.31
C GLY A 193 -1.19 -6.12 16.44
N VAL A 194 -0.95 -5.93 15.12
CA VAL A 194 -2.06 -5.62 14.22
C VAL A 194 -2.92 -6.85 14.06
N VAL A 195 -4.08 -6.83 14.71
CA VAL A 195 -5.13 -7.83 14.55
C VAL A 195 -5.45 -7.95 13.06
N SER A 196 -5.33 -9.14 12.48
CA SER A 196 -5.64 -9.35 11.07
C SER A 196 -7.16 -9.37 10.85
N LEU A 197 -7.60 -9.24 9.58
CA LEU A 197 -9.01 -9.37 9.25
C LEU A 197 -9.57 -10.75 9.67
N TYR A 198 -8.75 -11.81 9.58
CA TYR A 198 -9.12 -13.16 10.04
C TYR A 198 -9.43 -13.18 11.52
N ASP A 199 -8.56 -12.61 12.34
CA ASP A 199 -8.72 -12.58 13.80
C ASP A 199 -9.96 -11.76 14.18
N THR A 200 -10.24 -10.68 13.46
CA THR A 200 -11.43 -9.83 13.68
C THR A 200 -12.73 -10.57 13.36
N ARG A 201 -12.71 -11.46 12.36
CA ARG A 201 -13.89 -12.23 11.92
C ARG A 201 -14.04 -13.56 12.64
N GLY A 202 -13.15 -13.90 13.59
CA GLY A 202 -13.17 -15.17 14.32
C GLY A 202 -12.92 -16.39 13.44
N VAL A 203 -12.24 -16.22 12.29
CA VAL A 203 -11.98 -17.27 11.32
C VAL A 203 -10.52 -17.71 11.42
N GLN A 204 -10.27 -19.02 11.31
CA GLN A 204 -8.90 -19.53 11.31
C GLN A 204 -8.12 -18.97 10.12
N ARG A 205 -6.88 -18.53 10.38
CA ARG A 205 -5.95 -18.14 9.33
C ARG A 205 -5.74 -19.30 8.35
N PRO A 206 -5.72 -19.06 7.05
CA PRO A 206 -5.35 -20.08 6.07
C PRO A 206 -4.03 -20.74 6.45
N GLN A 207 -3.90 -22.06 6.28
CA GLN A 207 -2.72 -22.84 6.70
C GLN A 207 -1.38 -22.28 6.18
N TYR A 208 -1.36 -21.74 4.94
CA TYR A 208 -0.16 -21.14 4.35
C TYR A 208 0.27 -19.79 4.98
N LEU A 209 -0.56 -19.21 5.87
CA LEU A 209 -0.25 -18.00 6.65
C LEU A 209 -0.01 -18.28 8.13
N GLN A 210 -0.10 -19.52 8.56
CA GLN A 210 0.10 -19.93 9.97
C GLN A 210 1.57 -20.17 10.32
N LYS A 211 2.50 -19.93 9.37
CA LYS A 211 3.94 -20.03 9.55
C LYS A 211 4.55 -18.74 10.09
#